data_399c3ce81401cd6beb837a4ef8b1e980
#
_entry.id   399c3ce81401cd6beb837a4ef8b1e980
#
_cell.length_a   1.000
_cell.length_b   1.000
_cell.length_c   1.000
_cell.angle_alpha   90.00
_cell.angle_beta   90.00
_cell.angle_gamma   90.00
#
_symmetry.space_group_name_H-M   'P 1'
#
loop_
_entity.id
_entity.type
_entity.pdbx_description
1 polymer ?
#
loop_
_entity_poly.entity_id
_entity_poly.type
_entity_poly.pdbx_seq_one_letter_code
_entity_poly.pdbx_strand_id
1 'polypeptide(L)'
;MGSVAFSEDEILAAISCEAFGTAQSMREHERKFGFVPVNPGEVPWLPADEWPNDVVISLDGHRVRIVFIYTLNTGNGAFSRLVTEIIRAELIPTVIAPLGEMTDILTAWKWHHRIVGTTFDNRWDEWFPTKKWRMARLQEHPAGEST
;
A
#
# COMPACT_ATOMS: atom_id res chain seq x y z
N MET A 1 -25.87 -3.33 8.62
CA MET A 1 -25.47 -3.01 8.84
C MET A 1 -25.13 -2.12 8.96
N GLY A 2 -25.24 -1.76 9.04
CA GLY A 2 -25.00 -1.04 9.20
C GLY A 2 -24.41 -0.38 9.19
N SER A 3 -24.17 -0.22 9.29
CA SER A 3 -23.64 0.47 9.33
C SER A 3 -23.18 1.29 9.56
N VAL A 4 -23.22 1.05 9.68
CA VAL A 4 -23.30 1.96 10.01
C VAL A 4 -22.40 2.73 10.71
N ALA A 5 -21.80 2.71 11.48
CA ALA A 5 -20.82 3.45 12.19
C ALA A 5 -19.41 3.14 11.76
N PHE A 6 -19.25 2.55 10.61
CA PHE A 6 -17.93 2.18 10.12
C PHE A 6 -17.35 3.29 9.26
N SER A 7 -16.06 3.57 9.44
CA SER A 7 -15.34 4.43 8.54
C SER A 7 -15.19 3.75 7.19
N GLU A 8 -14.87 4.53 6.17
CA GLU A 8 -14.63 3.97 4.85
C GLU A 8 -13.48 2.97 4.87
N ASP A 9 -12.43 3.28 5.64
CA ASP A 9 -11.30 2.37 5.79
C ASP A 9 -11.72 1.03 6.40
N GLU A 10 -12.60 1.06 7.39
CA GLU A 10 -13.09 -0.16 8.01
C GLU A 10 -13.92 -0.99 7.04
N ILE A 11 -14.71 -0.33 6.22
CA ILE A 11 -15.50 -1.00 5.20
C ILE A 11 -14.59 -1.66 4.16
N LEU A 12 -13.57 -0.95 3.72
CA LEU A 12 -12.60 -1.48 2.77
C LEU A 12 -11.84 -2.67 3.36
N ALA A 13 -11.46 -2.55 4.63
CA ALA A 13 -10.78 -3.63 5.32
C ALA A 13 -11.66 -4.88 5.39
N ALA A 14 -12.94 -4.69 5.74
CA ALA A 14 -13.87 -5.79 5.84
C ALA A 14 -14.08 -6.47 4.48
N ILE A 15 -14.21 -5.68 3.42
CA ILE A 15 -14.39 -6.21 2.08
C ILE A 15 -13.15 -7.02 1.65
N SER A 16 -11.96 -6.48 1.89
CA SER A 16 -10.73 -7.16 1.55
C SER A 16 -10.57 -8.46 2.33
N CYS A 17 -10.84 -8.41 3.63
CA CYS A 17 -10.76 -9.59 4.48
C CYS A 17 -11.79 -10.63 4.09
N GLU A 18 -12.96 -10.20 3.65
CA GLU A 18 -14.00 -11.11 3.18
C GLU A 18 -13.55 -11.84 1.92
N ALA A 19 -12.92 -11.12 1.01
CA ALA A 19 -12.48 -11.70 -0.26
C ALA A 19 -11.30 -12.66 -0.08
N PHE A 20 -10.37 -12.34 0.80
CA PHE A 20 -9.15 -13.11 0.99
C PHE A 20 -9.04 -13.75 2.38
N GLY A 21 -10.01 -13.47 3.27
CA GLY A 21 -9.96 -13.91 4.64
C GLY A 21 -9.23 -12.89 5.51
N THR A 22 -8.31 -13.36 6.32
CA THR A 22 -7.58 -12.51 7.24
C THR A 22 -6.32 -11.95 6.59
N ALA A 23 -5.67 -11.02 7.27
CA ALA A 23 -4.37 -10.54 6.84
C ALA A 23 -3.38 -11.67 6.67
N GLN A 24 -3.45 -12.68 7.54
CA GLN A 24 -2.59 -13.85 7.43
C GLN A 24 -2.85 -14.59 6.12
N SER A 25 -4.11 -14.78 5.75
CA SER A 25 -4.46 -15.43 4.48
C SER A 25 -3.95 -14.64 3.29
N MET A 26 -4.04 -13.33 3.36
CA MET A 26 -3.53 -12.45 2.30
C MET A 26 -2.01 -12.57 2.17
N ARG A 27 -1.30 -12.64 3.30
CA ARG A 27 0.16 -12.83 3.27
C ARG A 27 0.54 -14.18 2.67
N GLU A 28 -0.21 -15.22 3.01
CA GLU A 28 0.02 -16.55 2.43
C GLU A 28 -0.23 -16.55 0.93
N HIS A 29 -1.25 -15.83 0.48
CA HIS A 29 -1.52 -15.67 -0.93
C HIS A 29 -0.35 -14.98 -1.63
N GLU A 30 0.22 -13.93 -1.01
CA GLU A 30 1.39 -13.26 -1.55
C GLU A 30 2.58 -14.21 -1.67
N ARG A 31 2.80 -15.05 -0.66
CA ARG A 31 3.89 -16.03 -0.70
C ARG A 31 3.74 -17.03 -1.82
N LYS A 32 2.51 -17.42 -2.13
CA LYS A 32 2.25 -18.35 -3.24
C LYS A 32 2.74 -17.81 -4.57
N PHE A 33 2.70 -16.51 -4.75
CA PHE A 33 3.16 -15.87 -5.97
C PHE A 33 4.63 -15.48 -5.92
N GLY A 34 5.33 -15.86 -4.86
CA GLY A 34 6.75 -15.60 -4.74
C GLY A 34 7.09 -14.24 -4.14
N PHE A 35 6.11 -13.52 -3.62
CA PHE A 35 6.35 -12.24 -2.96
C PHE A 35 6.69 -12.48 -1.49
N VAL A 36 7.41 -11.54 -0.89
CA VAL A 36 7.89 -11.68 0.49
C VAL A 36 7.18 -10.69 1.39
N PRO A 37 6.23 -11.14 2.23
CA PRO A 37 5.54 -10.22 3.14
C PRO A 37 6.49 -9.55 4.13
N VAL A 38 6.17 -8.28 4.45
CA VAL A 38 6.94 -7.47 5.39
C VAL A 38 5.98 -6.98 6.48
N ASN A 39 6.38 -7.14 7.72
CA ASN A 39 5.56 -6.69 8.85
C ASN A 39 6.05 -5.34 9.37
N PRO A 40 5.16 -4.54 9.98
CA PRO A 40 5.57 -3.30 10.60
C PRO A 40 6.69 -3.54 11.60
N GLY A 41 7.69 -2.67 11.58
CA GLY A 41 8.84 -2.79 12.46
C GLY A 41 9.99 -3.60 11.90
N GLU A 42 9.76 -4.37 10.84
CA GLU A 42 10.83 -5.18 10.23
C GLU A 42 11.74 -4.37 9.32
N VAL A 43 11.23 -3.25 8.81
CA VAL A 43 12.00 -2.36 7.94
C VAL A 43 11.78 -0.92 8.39
N PRO A 44 12.76 -0.03 8.14
CA PRO A 44 12.66 1.36 8.61
C PRO A 44 11.49 2.15 7.99
N TRP A 45 11.13 1.84 6.76
CA TRP A 45 10.08 2.59 6.06
C TRP A 45 8.67 2.15 6.45
N LEU A 46 8.54 1.12 7.31
CA LEU A 46 7.23 0.66 7.79
C LEU A 46 7.26 0.58 9.31
N PRO A 47 7.22 1.72 10.00
CA PRO A 47 7.36 1.72 11.46
C PRO A 47 6.13 1.17 12.17
N ALA A 48 6.38 0.39 13.23
CA ALA A 48 5.33 -0.30 13.97
C ALA A 48 4.42 0.66 14.75
N ASP A 49 4.90 1.84 15.08
CA ASP A 49 4.10 2.82 15.81
C ASP A 49 3.10 3.57 14.91
N GLU A 50 3.23 3.43 13.61
CA GLU A 50 2.33 4.10 12.67
C GLU A 50 1.42 3.11 11.93
N TRP A 51 1.82 1.87 11.80
CA TRP A 51 1.10 0.87 11.01
C TRP A 51 0.74 -0.34 11.83
N PRO A 52 -0.52 -0.78 11.80
CA PRO A 52 -0.94 -1.97 12.55
C PRO A 52 -0.46 -3.26 11.88
N ASN A 53 -0.41 -4.33 12.66
CA ASN A 53 0.12 -5.61 12.17
C ASN A 53 -0.72 -6.27 11.10
N ASP A 54 -1.93 -5.81 10.88
CA ASP A 54 -2.79 -6.41 9.86
C ASP A 54 -2.77 -5.67 8.51
N VAL A 55 -1.85 -4.73 8.33
CA VAL A 55 -1.56 -4.25 6.98
C VAL A 55 -0.85 -5.36 6.22
N VAL A 56 -1.07 -5.42 4.92
CA VAL A 56 -0.47 -6.45 4.08
C VAL A 56 0.38 -5.78 3.02
N ILE A 57 1.68 -5.89 3.19
CA ILE A 57 2.68 -5.31 2.31
C ILE A 57 3.72 -6.39 2.03
N SER A 58 4.13 -6.51 0.78
CA SER A 58 5.14 -7.50 0.41
C SER A 58 6.14 -6.92 -0.57
N LEU A 59 7.24 -7.62 -0.74
CA LEU A 59 8.31 -7.22 -1.67
C LEU A 59 8.28 -8.11 -2.89
N ASP A 60 8.50 -7.49 -4.04
CA ASP A 60 8.67 -8.15 -5.32
C ASP A 60 9.86 -7.50 -6.00
N GLY A 61 11.07 -7.98 -5.69
CA GLY A 61 12.29 -7.34 -6.17
C GLY A 61 12.38 -5.91 -5.67
N HIS A 62 12.38 -4.94 -6.59
CA HIS A 62 12.44 -3.51 -6.24
C HIS A 62 11.08 -2.90 -5.95
N ARG A 63 10.02 -3.68 -6.05
CA ARG A 63 8.67 -3.17 -5.82
C ARG A 63 8.19 -3.50 -4.43
N VAL A 64 7.51 -2.52 -3.82
CA VAL A 64 6.81 -2.73 -2.56
C VAL A 64 5.33 -2.83 -2.91
N ARG A 65 4.75 -3.99 -2.74
CA ARG A 65 3.34 -4.25 -3.03
C ARG A 65 2.49 -3.91 -1.83
N ILE A 66 1.71 -2.85 -1.94
CA ILE A 66 0.81 -2.42 -0.87
C ILE A 66 -0.55 -3.04 -1.18
N VAL A 67 -0.83 -4.17 -0.55
CA VAL A 67 -2.00 -4.99 -0.87
C VAL A 67 -3.21 -4.55 -0.06
N PHE A 68 -2.99 -4.25 1.22
CA PHE A 68 -4.04 -3.78 2.09
C PHE A 68 -3.38 -2.89 3.15
N ILE A 69 -3.91 -1.69 3.33
CA ILE A 69 -3.28 -0.74 4.22
C ILE A 69 -4.31 0.17 4.90
N TYR A 70 -4.08 0.43 6.18
CA TYR A 70 -4.69 1.55 6.88
C TYR A 70 -3.72 1.94 7.99
N THR A 71 -3.87 3.15 8.50
CA THR A 71 -2.93 3.70 9.48
C THR A 71 -3.59 3.82 10.85
N LEU A 72 -2.77 3.77 11.88
CA LEU A 72 -3.23 4.00 13.26
C LEU A 72 -3.63 5.45 13.48
N ASN A 73 -3.10 6.36 12.66
CA ASN A 73 -3.34 7.79 12.78
C ASN A 73 -3.82 8.36 11.45
N THR A 74 -5.12 8.34 11.24
CA THR A 74 -5.68 8.86 9.99
C THR A 74 -5.53 10.38 9.92
N GLY A 75 -5.43 10.89 8.69
CA GLY A 75 -5.45 12.32 8.44
C GLY A 75 -4.16 13.06 8.70
N ASN A 76 -3.06 12.37 8.99
CA ASN A 76 -1.79 13.03 9.30
C ASN A 76 -0.70 12.81 8.24
N GLY A 77 -1.10 12.36 7.05
CA GLY A 77 -0.14 12.19 5.96
C GLY A 77 0.68 10.91 6.03
N ALA A 78 0.27 9.92 6.79
CA ALA A 78 1.02 8.69 6.97
C ALA A 78 1.30 7.98 5.65
N PHE A 79 0.31 7.88 4.77
CA PHE A 79 0.50 7.22 3.48
C PHE A 79 1.52 7.97 2.62
N SER A 80 1.45 9.29 2.61
CA SER A 80 2.40 10.12 1.87
C SER A 80 3.83 9.90 2.38
N ARG A 81 4.00 9.81 3.69
CA ARG A 81 5.31 9.52 4.28
C ARG A 81 5.79 8.13 3.91
N LEU A 82 4.90 7.14 3.97
CA LEU A 82 5.23 5.77 3.59
C LEU A 82 5.77 5.71 2.16
N VAL A 83 5.06 6.33 1.23
CA VAL A 83 5.48 6.36 -0.17
C VAL A 83 6.84 7.01 -0.31
N THR A 84 7.05 8.15 0.35
CA THR A 84 8.32 8.87 0.28
C THR A 84 9.48 8.02 0.82
N GLU A 85 9.26 7.36 1.95
CA GLU A 85 10.31 6.54 2.56
C GLU A 85 10.62 5.28 1.73
N ILE A 86 9.62 4.70 1.09
CA ILE A 86 9.84 3.59 0.18
C ILE A 86 10.73 4.03 -0.99
N ILE A 87 10.42 5.20 -1.57
CA ILE A 87 11.21 5.72 -2.69
C ILE A 87 12.63 6.07 -2.22
N ARG A 88 12.77 6.62 -1.03
CA ARG A 88 14.08 6.95 -0.47
C ARG A 88 14.93 5.70 -0.26
N ALA A 89 14.30 4.56 -0.01
CA ALA A 89 14.97 3.28 0.11
C ALA A 89 15.27 2.65 -1.25
N GLU A 90 15.05 3.38 -2.34
CA GLU A 90 15.29 2.94 -3.71
C GLU A 90 14.38 1.81 -4.14
N LEU A 91 13.17 1.82 -3.60
CA LEU A 91 12.13 0.87 -3.95
C LEU A 91 10.98 1.59 -4.65
N ILE A 92 10.13 0.85 -5.32
CA ILE A 92 9.01 1.42 -6.06
C ILE A 92 7.70 1.03 -5.38
N PRO A 93 6.98 2.01 -4.78
CA PRO A 93 5.69 1.69 -4.18
C PRO A 93 4.66 1.34 -5.26
N THR A 94 3.93 0.26 -5.04
CA THR A 94 2.92 -0.22 -5.98
C THR A 94 1.68 -0.58 -5.16
N VAL A 95 0.57 0.10 -5.43
CA VAL A 95 -0.68 -0.15 -4.71
C VAL A 95 -1.52 -1.14 -5.51
N ILE A 96 -1.95 -2.20 -4.85
CA ILE A 96 -2.68 -3.30 -5.47
C ILE A 96 -4.16 -3.15 -5.19
N ALA A 97 -4.97 -3.10 -6.25
CA ALA A 97 -6.42 -3.07 -6.16
C ALA A 97 -6.96 -2.00 -5.21
N PRO A 98 -6.55 -0.73 -5.39
CA PRO A 98 -7.02 0.33 -4.50
C PRO A 98 -8.52 0.57 -4.64
N LEU A 99 -9.14 0.99 -3.54
CA LEU A 99 -10.57 1.28 -3.51
C LEU A 99 -10.78 2.64 -2.83
N GLY A 100 -11.92 3.26 -3.15
CA GLY A 100 -12.36 4.46 -2.45
C GLY A 100 -11.37 5.60 -2.51
N GLU A 101 -11.07 6.18 -1.35
CA GLU A 101 -10.19 7.33 -1.24
C GLU A 101 -8.79 7.07 -1.78
N MET A 102 -8.30 5.84 -1.66
CA MET A 102 -6.98 5.52 -2.18
C MET A 102 -6.92 5.73 -3.69
N THR A 103 -7.96 5.30 -4.41
CA THR A 103 -8.03 5.52 -5.84
C THR A 103 -8.02 7.01 -6.18
N ASP A 104 -8.74 7.81 -5.40
CA ASP A 104 -8.78 9.26 -5.61
C ASP A 104 -7.40 9.89 -5.40
N ILE A 105 -6.69 9.47 -4.36
CA ILE A 105 -5.35 9.97 -4.08
C ILE A 105 -4.40 9.64 -5.23
N LEU A 106 -4.40 8.39 -5.67
CA LEU A 106 -3.49 7.95 -6.73
C LEU A 106 -3.82 8.60 -8.06
N THR A 107 -5.09 8.85 -8.33
CA THR A 107 -5.52 9.57 -9.52
C THR A 107 -5.03 11.03 -9.47
N ALA A 108 -5.17 11.67 -8.31
CA ALA A 108 -4.69 13.04 -8.12
C ALA A 108 -3.17 13.13 -8.28
N TRP A 109 -2.46 12.11 -7.86
CA TRP A 109 -1.00 12.03 -8.01
C TRP A 109 -0.59 11.63 -9.43
N LYS A 110 -1.56 11.27 -10.27
CA LYS A 110 -1.32 10.87 -11.66
C LYS A 110 -0.43 9.65 -11.78
N TRP A 111 -0.58 8.71 -10.87
CA TRP A 111 0.13 7.44 -10.97
C TRP A 111 -0.41 6.64 -12.15
N HIS A 112 0.45 5.85 -12.75
CA HIS A 112 0.05 4.91 -13.78
C HIS A 112 -0.73 3.76 -13.18
N HIS A 113 -1.60 3.16 -13.98
CA HIS A 113 -2.25 1.96 -13.51
C HIS A 113 -2.41 0.97 -14.65
N ARG A 114 -2.40 -0.29 -14.31
CA ARG A 114 -2.53 -1.37 -15.29
C ARG A 114 -3.19 -2.57 -14.65
N ILE A 115 -3.82 -3.42 -15.50
CA ILE A 115 -4.39 -4.68 -15.06
C ILE A 115 -3.32 -5.75 -15.26
N VAL A 116 -3.06 -6.53 -14.23
CA VAL A 116 -2.07 -7.61 -14.27
C VAL A 116 -2.79 -8.93 -14.11
N GLY A 117 -2.32 -9.96 -14.81
CA GLY A 117 -2.92 -11.28 -14.76
C GLY A 117 -3.77 -11.56 -15.98
N THR A 118 -4.01 -12.83 -16.24
CA THR A 118 -4.69 -13.27 -17.45
C THR A 118 -6.01 -13.97 -17.19
N THR A 119 -6.28 -14.39 -15.96
CA THR A 119 -7.53 -15.09 -15.64
C THR A 119 -8.33 -14.25 -14.66
N PHE A 120 -9.62 -14.55 -14.57
CA PHE A 120 -10.52 -13.86 -13.69
C PHE A 120 -10.01 -13.88 -12.24
N ASP A 121 -9.50 -15.03 -11.79
CA ASP A 121 -9.06 -15.20 -10.42
C ASP A 121 -7.69 -14.58 -10.13
N ASN A 122 -6.92 -14.33 -11.18
CA ASN A 122 -5.55 -13.84 -11.05
C ASN A 122 -5.36 -12.44 -11.60
N ARG A 123 -6.44 -11.68 -11.73
CA ARG A 123 -6.38 -10.31 -12.23
C ARG A 123 -6.47 -9.33 -11.09
N TRP A 124 -5.60 -8.33 -11.14
CA TRP A 124 -5.65 -7.23 -10.18
C TRP A 124 -5.15 -5.95 -10.83
N ASP A 125 -5.52 -4.84 -10.22
CA ASP A 125 -5.17 -3.51 -10.66
C ASP A 125 -3.92 -3.08 -9.91
N GLU A 126 -2.90 -2.61 -10.60
CA GLU A 126 -1.67 -2.11 -9.98
C GLU A 126 -1.49 -0.64 -10.31
N TRP A 127 -1.25 0.17 -9.29
CA TRP A 127 -0.98 1.60 -9.46
C TRP A 127 0.43 1.88 -8.98
N PHE A 128 1.20 2.60 -9.80
CA PHE A 128 2.61 2.87 -9.49
C PHE A 128 3.03 4.21 -10.05
N PRO A 129 4.01 4.90 -9.42
CA PRO A 129 4.47 6.22 -9.87
C PRO A 129 5.45 6.10 -11.02
N THR A 130 5.50 7.17 -11.85
CA THR A 130 6.53 7.29 -12.86
C THR A 130 7.86 7.61 -12.19
N LYS A 131 8.95 7.39 -12.93
CA LYS A 131 10.27 7.81 -12.45
C LYS A 131 10.31 9.31 -12.18
N LYS A 132 9.71 10.09 -13.07
CA LYS A 132 9.67 11.55 -12.90
C LYS A 132 8.97 11.94 -11.61
N TRP A 133 7.84 11.31 -11.30
CA TRP A 133 7.12 11.57 -10.07
C TRP A 133 7.98 11.23 -8.84
N ARG A 134 8.65 10.07 -8.89
CA ARG A 134 9.48 9.63 -7.77
C ARG A 134 10.63 10.60 -7.51
N MET A 135 11.30 11.06 -8.58
CA MET A 135 12.41 11.99 -8.44
C MET A 135 11.96 13.34 -7.90
N ALA A 136 10.81 13.83 -8.40
CA ALA A 136 10.25 15.08 -7.89
C ALA A 136 9.90 14.96 -6.42
N ARG A 137 9.37 13.82 -6.01
CA ARG A 137 8.99 13.57 -4.62
C ARG A 137 10.20 13.68 -3.70
N LEU A 138 11.32 13.08 -4.09
CA LEU A 138 12.54 13.14 -3.29
C LEU A 138 13.11 14.56 -3.22
N GLN A 139 12.95 15.35 -4.25
CA GLN A 139 13.40 16.74 -4.22
C GLN A 139 12.56 17.59 -3.28
N GLU A 140 11.26 17.31 -3.19
CA GLU A 140 10.38 18.02 -2.27
C GLU A 140 10.58 17.56 -0.82
N HIS A 141 11.12 16.36 -0.62
CA HIS A 141 11.31 15.77 0.70
C HIS A 141 12.72 15.20 0.81
N PRO A 142 13.76 16.08 0.79
CA PRO A 142 15.12 15.58 0.79
C PRO A 142 15.47 14.86 2.09
N ALA A 143 16.42 13.91 1.98
CA ALA A 143 16.90 13.16 3.12
C ALA A 143 17.50 14.13 4.13
N GLY A 144 17.22 13.90 5.40
CA GLY A 144 17.71 14.78 6.45
C GLY A 144 16.74 15.89 6.80
N GLU A 145 15.74 16.10 5.99
CA GLU A 145 14.66 17.02 6.34
C GLU A 145 13.91 16.41 7.49
N SER A 146 13.74 17.15 8.52
CA SER A 146 13.13 16.62 9.70
C SER A 146 11.72 16.20 9.47
N THR A 147 11.43 15.08 9.90
CA THR A 147 10.09 14.57 9.82
C THR A 147 9.22 15.08 10.94
#